data_6f4dfad9b0254a0f09e40468508169e0
#
_entry.id   6f4dfad9b0254a0f09e40468508169e0
#
_cell.length_a   1.000
_cell.length_b   1.000
_cell.length_c   1.000
_cell.angle_alpha   90.00
_cell.angle_beta   90.00
_cell.angle_gamma   90.00
#
_symmetry.space_group_name_H-M   'P 1'
#
loop_
_entity.id
_entity.type
_entity.pdbx_description
1 polymer ?
#
loop_
_entity_poly.entity_id
_entity_poly.type
_entity_poly.pdbx_seq_one_letter_code
_entity_poly.pdbx_strand_id
1 'polypeptide(L)'
;MNPLTSILGTIISGFILAALIVLGLGMSGISVWGVEVWFHVMAGIVWIGLLYYFNFVQVPAVGAALGDEGGPGPAAINKYVAPRALLWFRWSALLTWLTGAATLETMGIGIGNAFMLKEGAAVIGIGAWLGTIMLFNVWVLIWPNQKKILGIVEASADQIAGAKKVALMASRTNTLLSI
;
A
#
# COMPACT_ATOMS: atom_id res chain seq x y z
N MET A 1 29.99 -12.33 -0.49
CA MET A 1 28.60 -12.77 -0.80
C MET A 1 27.93 -11.67 -1.63
N ASN A 2 27.24 -12.01 -2.70
CA ASN A 2 26.52 -11.01 -3.50
C ASN A 2 25.24 -10.59 -2.75
N PRO A 3 25.07 -9.31 -2.37
CA PRO A 3 23.88 -8.86 -1.64
C PRO A 3 22.59 -9.01 -2.45
N LEU A 4 22.68 -9.06 -3.78
CA LEU A 4 21.52 -9.20 -4.66
C LEU A 4 20.91 -10.62 -4.64
N THR A 5 21.54 -11.59 -3.97
CA THR A 5 20.97 -12.94 -3.83
C THR A 5 19.93 -13.06 -2.73
N SER A 6 19.69 -12.00 -1.94
CA SER A 6 18.67 -11.96 -0.91
C SER A 6 17.86 -10.67 -0.97
N ILE A 7 16.57 -10.74 -0.65
CA ILE A 7 15.68 -9.57 -0.64
C ILE A 7 16.21 -8.50 0.33
N LEU A 8 16.59 -8.90 1.54
CA LEU A 8 17.14 -7.98 2.54
C LEU A 8 18.44 -7.33 2.09
N GLY A 9 19.36 -8.12 1.51
CA GLY A 9 20.61 -7.61 0.94
C GLY A 9 20.37 -6.58 -0.17
N THR A 10 19.42 -6.85 -1.07
CA THR A 10 19.04 -5.92 -2.14
C THR A 10 18.50 -4.60 -1.57
N ILE A 11 17.60 -4.66 -0.58
CA ILE A 11 17.04 -3.46 0.06
C ILE A 11 18.13 -2.65 0.75
N ILE A 12 18.97 -3.28 1.57
CA ILE A 12 20.07 -2.60 2.28
C ILE A 12 21.04 -1.97 1.28
N SER A 13 21.42 -2.68 0.21
CA SER A 13 22.31 -2.14 -0.83
C SER A 13 21.69 -0.94 -1.53
N GLY A 14 20.38 -0.93 -1.77
CA GLY A 14 19.68 0.22 -2.33
C GLY A 14 19.76 1.46 -1.43
N PHE A 15 19.53 1.29 -0.13
CA PHE A 15 19.68 2.38 0.84
C PHE A 15 21.12 2.90 0.95
N ILE A 16 22.10 1.99 0.96
CA ILE A 16 23.54 2.36 0.96
C ILE A 16 23.87 3.15 -0.30
N LEU A 17 23.44 2.68 -1.47
CA LEU A 17 23.67 3.38 -2.74
C LEU A 17 23.05 4.78 -2.73
N ALA A 18 21.80 4.91 -2.26
CA ALA A 18 21.15 6.21 -2.14
C ALA A 18 21.95 7.16 -1.22
N ALA A 19 22.39 6.67 -0.07
CA ALA A 19 23.24 7.45 0.85
C ALA A 19 24.56 7.87 0.22
N LEU A 20 25.25 6.98 -0.51
CA LEU A 20 26.49 7.30 -1.20
C LEU A 20 26.31 8.34 -2.30
N ILE A 21 25.21 8.28 -3.05
CA ILE A 21 24.89 9.28 -4.08
C ILE A 21 24.70 10.66 -3.44
N VAL A 22 23.91 10.73 -2.36
CA VAL A 22 23.65 11.99 -1.64
C VAL A 22 24.95 12.60 -1.11
N LEU A 23 25.81 11.79 -0.48
CA LEU A 23 27.11 12.23 0.03
C LEU A 23 28.06 12.64 -1.10
N GLY A 24 28.11 11.85 -2.18
CA GLY A 24 28.99 12.10 -3.33
C GLY A 24 28.63 13.36 -4.12
N LEU A 25 27.36 13.75 -4.14
CA LEU A 25 26.90 14.99 -4.77
C LEU A 25 27.14 16.23 -3.88
N GLY A 26 27.75 16.06 -2.70
CA GLY A 26 28.03 17.17 -1.79
C GLY A 26 26.76 17.86 -1.27
N MET A 27 25.64 17.14 -1.24
CA MET A 27 24.40 17.68 -0.70
C MET A 27 24.51 17.81 0.83
N SER A 28 25.11 18.94 1.24
CA SER A 28 25.37 19.30 2.65
C SER A 28 24.10 19.71 3.42
N GLY A 29 22.93 19.40 2.91
CA GLY A 29 21.65 19.74 3.52
C GLY A 29 20.57 18.71 3.23
N ILE A 30 20.71 17.49 3.77
CA ILE A 30 19.57 16.58 3.83
C ILE A 30 18.58 17.19 4.81
N SER A 31 17.51 17.80 4.31
CA SER A 31 16.46 18.31 5.16
C SER A 31 15.59 17.16 5.68
N VAL A 32 15.06 17.27 6.89
CA VAL A 32 14.09 16.31 7.45
C VAL A 32 12.90 16.15 6.47
N TRP A 33 12.39 17.24 5.95
CA TRP A 33 11.35 17.24 4.92
C TRP A 33 11.71 16.40 3.68
N GLY A 34 12.92 16.52 3.15
CA GLY A 34 13.36 15.74 1.99
C GLY A 34 13.36 14.23 2.26
N VAL A 35 13.78 13.81 3.46
CA VAL A 35 13.76 12.41 3.91
C VAL A 35 12.33 11.91 4.05
N GLU A 36 11.44 12.69 4.66
CA GLU A 36 10.02 12.34 4.82
C GLU A 36 9.31 12.18 3.48
N VAL A 37 9.50 13.12 2.55
CA VAL A 37 8.96 13.04 1.18
C VAL A 37 9.48 11.80 0.47
N TRP A 38 10.78 11.50 0.59
CA TRP A 38 11.35 10.32 -0.03
C TRP A 38 10.71 9.02 0.49
N PHE A 39 10.56 8.89 1.82
CA PHE A 39 9.87 7.75 2.41
C PHE A 39 8.39 7.69 2.03
N HIS A 40 7.70 8.84 1.97
CA HIS A 40 6.31 8.93 1.55
C HIS A 40 6.13 8.42 0.12
N VAL A 41 6.97 8.86 -0.81
CA VAL A 41 6.93 8.43 -2.20
C VAL A 41 7.24 6.94 -2.33
N MET A 42 8.30 6.45 -1.66
CA MET A 42 8.68 5.03 -1.73
C MET A 42 7.60 4.12 -1.17
N ALA A 43 7.03 4.46 -0.03
CA ALA A 43 5.92 3.71 0.56
C ALA A 43 4.66 3.80 -0.33
N GLY A 44 4.37 4.97 -0.89
CA GLY A 44 3.27 5.20 -1.81
C GLY A 44 3.35 4.36 -3.09
N ILE A 45 4.55 4.24 -3.68
CA ILE A 45 4.77 3.37 -4.85
C ILE A 45 4.43 1.91 -4.52
N VAL A 46 4.85 1.40 -3.37
CA VAL A 46 4.53 0.03 -2.94
C VAL A 46 3.04 -0.12 -2.70
N TRP A 47 2.42 0.82 -1.99
CA TRP A 47 0.99 0.77 -1.68
C TRP A 47 0.13 0.81 -2.94
N ILE A 48 0.30 1.83 -3.78
CA ILE A 48 -0.52 2.03 -4.99
C ILE A 48 -0.19 0.97 -6.04
N GLY A 49 1.08 0.58 -6.19
CA GLY A 49 1.47 -0.50 -7.08
C GLY A 49 0.80 -1.83 -6.74
N LEU A 50 0.73 -2.18 -5.44
CA LEU A 50 0.02 -3.38 -4.99
C LEU A 50 -1.51 -3.24 -5.10
N LEU A 51 -2.07 -2.04 -4.92
CA LEU A 51 -3.49 -1.79 -5.17
C LEU A 51 -3.87 -2.13 -6.62
N TYR A 52 -3.08 -1.65 -7.58
CA TYR A 52 -3.30 -1.91 -9.00
C TYR A 52 -3.02 -3.37 -9.35
N TYR A 53 -1.97 -3.98 -8.78
CA TYR A 53 -1.71 -5.41 -8.91
C TYR A 53 -2.93 -6.26 -8.47
N PHE A 54 -3.53 -5.97 -7.32
CA PHE A 54 -4.71 -6.69 -6.86
C PHE A 54 -5.88 -6.55 -7.82
N ASN A 55 -6.17 -5.33 -8.29
CA ASN A 55 -7.35 -5.04 -9.11
C ASN A 55 -7.20 -5.46 -10.57
N PHE A 56 -6.00 -5.33 -11.15
CA PHE A 56 -5.78 -5.55 -12.58
C PHE A 56 -5.08 -6.87 -12.89
N VAL A 57 -4.45 -7.52 -11.91
CA VAL A 57 -3.71 -8.78 -12.12
C VAL A 57 -4.28 -9.90 -11.28
N GLN A 58 -4.22 -9.81 -9.93
CA GLN A 58 -4.54 -10.95 -9.09
C GLN A 58 -6.02 -11.32 -9.11
N VAL A 59 -6.94 -10.38 -8.97
CA VAL A 59 -8.40 -10.64 -8.98
C VAL A 59 -8.86 -11.23 -10.32
N PRO A 60 -8.49 -10.66 -11.48
CA PRO A 60 -8.79 -11.30 -12.77
C PRO A 60 -8.17 -12.69 -12.93
N ALA A 61 -6.91 -12.89 -12.52
CA ALA A 61 -6.24 -14.18 -12.62
C ALA A 61 -6.92 -15.26 -11.75
N VAL A 62 -7.34 -14.90 -10.53
CA VAL A 62 -8.12 -15.79 -9.66
C VAL A 62 -9.46 -16.14 -10.30
N GLY A 63 -10.14 -15.16 -10.92
CA GLY A 63 -11.39 -15.39 -11.65
C GLY A 63 -11.20 -16.35 -12.83
N ALA A 64 -10.16 -16.15 -13.63
CA ALA A 64 -9.82 -17.04 -14.75
C ALA A 64 -9.50 -18.45 -14.27
N ALA A 65 -8.69 -18.60 -13.21
CA ALA A 65 -8.34 -19.89 -12.65
C ALA A 65 -9.51 -20.67 -12.03
N LEU A 66 -10.56 -19.97 -11.58
CA LEU A 66 -11.80 -20.60 -11.11
C LEU A 66 -12.71 -21.07 -12.26
N GLY A 67 -12.62 -20.43 -13.42
CA GLY A 67 -13.39 -20.79 -14.62
C GLY A 67 -12.69 -21.81 -15.52
N ASP A 68 -11.45 -22.16 -15.22
CA ASP A 68 -10.64 -23.12 -16.02
C ASP A 68 -10.92 -24.56 -15.56
N GLU A 69 -11.85 -25.22 -16.25
CA GLU A 69 -12.21 -26.61 -15.96
C GLU A 69 -11.01 -27.54 -16.23
N GLY A 70 -10.54 -28.23 -15.19
CA GLY A 70 -9.35 -29.09 -15.23
C GLY A 70 -8.02 -28.37 -15.01
N GLY A 71 -8.03 -27.06 -14.86
CA GLY A 71 -6.86 -26.28 -14.49
C GLY A 71 -6.46 -26.40 -13.01
N PRO A 72 -5.30 -25.85 -12.61
CA PRO A 72 -4.76 -25.96 -11.24
C PRO A 72 -5.54 -25.16 -10.20
N GLY A 73 -6.48 -24.30 -10.62
CA GLY A 73 -7.22 -23.40 -9.73
C GLY A 73 -6.34 -22.33 -9.06
N PRO A 74 -6.93 -21.47 -8.21
CA PRO A 74 -6.21 -20.34 -7.60
C PRO A 74 -5.50 -20.68 -6.29
N ALA A 75 -5.42 -21.94 -5.88
CA ALA A 75 -4.91 -22.34 -4.56
C ALA A 75 -3.48 -21.83 -4.28
N ALA A 76 -2.59 -21.90 -5.26
CA ALA A 76 -1.21 -21.43 -5.13
C ALA A 76 -1.14 -19.90 -4.96
N ILE A 77 -1.95 -19.14 -5.71
CA ILE A 77 -2.05 -17.67 -5.59
C ILE A 77 -2.50 -17.28 -4.19
N ASN A 78 -3.57 -17.93 -3.69
CA ASN A 78 -4.14 -17.63 -2.38
C ASN A 78 -3.22 -18.03 -1.23
N LYS A 79 -2.45 -19.12 -1.38
CA LYS A 79 -1.57 -19.65 -0.33
C LYS A 79 -0.22 -18.92 -0.26
N TYR A 80 0.38 -18.62 -1.40
CA TYR A 80 1.77 -18.18 -1.46
C TYR A 80 1.94 -16.71 -1.84
N VAL A 81 1.09 -16.16 -2.68
CA VAL A 81 1.22 -14.79 -3.21
C VAL A 81 0.40 -13.81 -2.37
N ALA A 82 -0.89 -14.05 -2.22
CA ALA A 82 -1.82 -13.11 -1.60
C ALA A 82 -1.41 -12.69 -0.17
N PRO A 83 -0.99 -13.59 0.76
CA PRO A 83 -0.62 -13.18 2.11
C PRO A 83 0.61 -12.26 2.14
N ARG A 84 1.59 -12.49 1.25
CA ARG A 84 2.78 -11.65 1.14
C ARG A 84 2.45 -10.28 0.56
N ALA A 85 1.71 -10.26 -0.54
CA ALA A 85 1.27 -9.02 -1.17
C ALA A 85 0.41 -8.16 -0.21
N LEU A 86 -0.52 -8.78 0.53
CA LEU A 86 -1.34 -8.11 1.54
C LEU A 86 -0.53 -7.60 2.74
N LEU A 87 0.57 -8.26 3.11
CA LEU A 87 1.47 -7.78 4.16
C LEU A 87 2.08 -6.44 3.75
N TRP A 88 2.73 -6.39 2.60
CA TRP A 88 3.34 -5.19 2.07
C TRP A 88 2.31 -4.08 1.83
N PHE A 89 1.16 -4.44 1.24
CA PHE A 89 0.07 -3.52 0.95
C PHE A 89 -0.42 -2.73 2.17
N ARG A 90 -0.72 -3.43 3.28
CA ARG A 90 -1.28 -2.77 4.46
C ARG A 90 -0.24 -1.95 5.23
N TRP A 91 1.01 -2.43 5.31
CA TRP A 91 2.05 -1.71 6.03
C TRP A 91 2.58 -0.51 5.23
N SER A 92 2.70 -0.63 3.92
CA SER A 92 3.05 0.52 3.07
C SER A 92 1.95 1.58 3.08
N ALA A 93 0.67 1.19 3.13
CA ALA A 93 -0.43 2.14 3.29
C ALA A 93 -0.31 2.95 4.59
N LEU A 94 -0.04 2.27 5.72
CA LEU A 94 0.17 2.94 7.00
C LEU A 94 1.41 3.86 6.96
N LEU A 95 2.53 3.37 6.42
CA LEU A 95 3.75 4.15 6.33
C LEU A 95 3.57 5.38 5.43
N THR A 96 2.88 5.24 4.30
CA THR A 96 2.55 6.37 3.42
C THR A 96 1.74 7.42 4.16
N TRP A 97 0.72 7.01 4.91
CA TRP A 97 -0.10 7.95 5.67
C TRP A 97 0.69 8.68 6.77
N LEU A 98 1.49 7.94 7.55
CA LEU A 98 2.32 8.51 8.63
C LEU A 98 3.36 9.50 8.10
N THR A 99 4.06 9.15 7.03
CA THR A 99 5.05 10.04 6.42
C THR A 99 4.39 11.24 5.75
N GLY A 100 3.21 11.09 5.16
CA GLY A 100 2.41 12.19 4.64
C GLY A 100 1.98 13.17 5.74
N ALA A 101 1.53 12.65 6.88
CA ALA A 101 1.19 13.48 8.03
C ALA A 101 2.42 14.24 8.57
N ALA A 102 3.57 13.57 8.71
CA ALA A 102 4.83 14.21 9.11
C ALA A 102 5.24 15.31 8.14
N THR A 103 5.18 15.03 6.84
CA THR A 103 5.51 16.00 5.78
C THR A 103 4.62 17.26 5.84
N LEU A 104 3.33 17.14 6.17
CA LEU A 104 2.44 18.30 6.33
C LEU A 104 2.90 19.24 7.46
N GLU A 105 3.41 18.70 8.56
CA GLU A 105 3.96 19.51 9.66
C GLU A 105 5.29 20.14 9.25
N THR A 106 6.20 19.37 8.68
CA THR A 106 7.54 19.86 8.31
C THR A 106 7.50 20.92 7.19
N MET A 107 6.48 20.87 6.30
CA MET A 107 6.22 21.91 5.30
C MET A 107 5.64 23.19 5.90
N GLY A 108 5.25 23.19 7.16
CA GLY A 108 4.60 24.33 7.79
C GLY A 108 3.13 24.52 7.44
N ILE A 109 2.52 23.58 6.71
CA ILE A 109 1.08 23.61 6.40
C ILE A 109 0.28 23.25 7.65
N GLY A 110 0.72 22.20 8.38
CA GLY A 110 0.06 21.65 9.55
C GLY A 110 -1.07 20.69 9.20
N ILE A 111 -1.12 19.55 9.90
CA ILE A 111 -2.16 18.52 9.71
C ILE A 111 -3.56 19.12 9.88
N GLY A 112 -3.76 19.92 10.94
CA GLY A 112 -5.06 20.55 11.23
C GLY A 112 -5.55 21.44 10.08
N ASN A 113 -4.67 22.22 9.48
CA ASN A 113 -5.04 23.11 8.37
C ASN A 113 -5.40 22.32 7.11
N ALA A 114 -4.65 21.25 6.81
CA ALA A 114 -4.93 20.37 5.68
C ALA A 114 -6.29 19.67 5.85
N PHE A 115 -6.55 19.04 7.00
CA PHE A 115 -7.82 18.35 7.24
C PHE A 115 -9.03 19.28 7.36
N MET A 116 -8.83 20.53 7.77
CA MET A 116 -9.87 21.57 7.76
C MET A 116 -10.02 22.26 6.40
N LEU A 117 -9.25 21.87 5.38
CA LEU A 117 -9.26 22.43 4.03
C LEU A 117 -9.10 23.97 4.04
N LYS A 118 -8.26 24.49 4.91
CA LYS A 118 -8.04 25.94 5.01
C LYS A 118 -7.42 26.49 3.72
N GLU A 119 -7.57 27.79 3.51
CA GLU A 119 -7.00 28.47 2.34
C GLU A 119 -5.50 28.20 2.21
N GLY A 120 -5.05 27.87 0.99
CA GLY A 120 -3.69 27.43 0.71
C GLY A 120 -3.39 25.95 1.02
N ALA A 121 -4.22 25.27 1.83
CA ALA A 121 -4.05 23.85 2.19
C ALA A 121 -5.13 22.94 1.57
N ALA A 122 -6.14 23.50 0.88
CA ALA A 122 -7.32 22.74 0.44
C ALA A 122 -6.96 21.55 -0.50
N VAL A 123 -6.11 21.78 -1.48
CA VAL A 123 -5.75 20.73 -2.47
C VAL A 123 -5.04 19.56 -1.81
N ILE A 124 -4.00 19.84 -1.00
CA ILE A 124 -3.28 18.78 -0.28
C ILE A 124 -4.16 18.14 0.80
N GLY A 125 -5.07 18.91 1.40
CA GLY A 125 -6.05 18.43 2.36
C GLY A 125 -7.05 17.44 1.76
N ILE A 126 -7.52 17.66 0.53
CA ILE A 126 -8.33 16.68 -0.21
C ILE A 126 -7.52 15.38 -0.37
N GLY A 127 -6.27 15.44 -0.80
CA GLY A 127 -5.38 14.28 -0.89
C GLY A 127 -5.21 13.55 0.45
N ALA A 128 -5.05 14.30 1.56
CA ALA A 128 -4.95 13.74 2.90
C ALA A 128 -6.24 13.01 3.32
N TRP A 129 -7.42 13.56 3.02
CA TRP A 129 -8.71 12.89 3.24
C TRP A 129 -8.86 11.62 2.40
N LEU A 130 -8.56 11.67 1.09
CA LEU A 130 -8.62 10.51 0.22
C LEU A 130 -7.69 9.40 0.73
N GLY A 131 -6.44 9.73 1.08
CA GLY A 131 -5.48 8.79 1.66
C GLY A 131 -5.96 8.19 2.98
N THR A 132 -6.63 8.98 3.83
CA THR A 132 -7.21 8.51 5.11
C THR A 132 -8.35 7.52 4.88
N ILE A 133 -9.28 7.82 3.97
CA ILE A 133 -10.37 6.91 3.60
C ILE A 133 -9.79 5.62 3.02
N MET A 134 -8.80 5.71 2.15
CA MET A 134 -8.14 4.55 1.57
C MET A 134 -7.44 3.70 2.64
N LEU A 135 -6.74 4.31 3.59
CA LEU A 135 -6.11 3.62 4.71
C LEU A 135 -7.15 2.91 5.59
N PHE A 136 -8.27 3.59 5.91
CA PHE A 136 -9.39 2.98 6.63
C PHE A 136 -9.90 1.73 5.89
N ASN A 137 -10.15 1.84 4.58
CA ASN A 137 -10.58 0.71 3.77
C ASN A 137 -9.60 -0.46 3.83
N VAL A 138 -8.29 -0.21 3.81
CA VAL A 138 -7.26 -1.26 3.91
C VAL A 138 -7.35 -2.01 5.24
N TRP A 139 -7.39 -1.30 6.35
CA TRP A 139 -7.28 -1.92 7.67
C TRP A 139 -8.60 -2.40 8.25
N VAL A 140 -9.70 -1.72 7.95
CA VAL A 140 -11.02 -2.01 8.55
C VAL A 140 -11.90 -2.86 7.62
N LEU A 141 -11.80 -2.68 6.31
CA LEU A 141 -12.65 -3.41 5.37
C LEU A 141 -11.89 -4.53 4.64
N ILE A 142 -10.75 -4.23 4.04
CA ILE A 142 -10.03 -5.21 3.20
C ILE A 142 -9.38 -6.28 4.07
N TRP A 143 -8.54 -5.91 5.02
CA TRP A 143 -7.75 -6.88 5.78
C TRP A 143 -8.58 -7.87 6.62
N PRO A 144 -9.60 -7.47 7.39
CA PRO A 144 -10.43 -8.43 8.13
C PRO A 144 -11.17 -9.42 7.22
N ASN A 145 -11.63 -8.96 6.05
CA ASN A 145 -12.31 -9.83 5.09
C ASN A 145 -11.32 -10.74 4.36
N GLN A 146 -10.12 -10.27 4.03
CA GLN A 146 -9.06 -11.10 3.45
C GLN A 146 -8.63 -12.23 4.40
N LYS A 147 -8.61 -12.02 5.71
CA LYS A 147 -8.33 -13.08 6.68
C LYS A 147 -9.31 -14.25 6.57
N LYS A 148 -10.60 -13.95 6.36
CA LYS A 148 -11.64 -14.97 6.14
C LYS A 148 -11.46 -15.68 4.80
N ILE A 149 -11.23 -14.93 3.72
CA ILE A 149 -11.05 -15.46 2.37
C ILE A 149 -9.84 -16.40 2.28
N LEU A 150 -8.76 -16.07 2.99
CA LEU A 150 -7.51 -16.84 3.00
C LEU A 150 -7.49 -17.95 4.05
N GLY A 151 -8.57 -18.15 4.82
CA GLY A 151 -8.62 -19.17 5.87
C GLY A 151 -7.71 -18.91 7.07
N ILE A 152 -7.28 -17.67 7.28
CA ILE A 152 -6.51 -17.26 8.48
C ILE A 152 -7.43 -17.20 9.71
N VAL A 153 -8.70 -16.90 9.49
CA VAL A 153 -9.77 -16.91 10.49
C VAL A 153 -10.87 -17.81 9.96
N GLU A 154 -11.41 -18.66 10.84
CA GLU A 154 -12.54 -19.53 10.51
C GLU A 154 -13.78 -18.71 10.12
N ALA A 155 -14.45 -19.10 9.05
CA ALA A 155 -15.64 -18.45 8.56
C ALA A 155 -16.50 -19.44 7.76
N SER A 156 -17.84 -19.29 7.82
CA SER A 156 -18.76 -20.08 7.00
C SER A 156 -18.66 -19.70 5.51
N ALA A 157 -19.18 -20.55 4.63
CA ALA A 157 -19.20 -20.28 3.19
C ALA A 157 -19.90 -18.94 2.86
N ASP A 158 -21.00 -18.63 3.52
CA ASP A 158 -21.74 -17.38 3.34
C ASP A 158 -20.93 -16.16 3.83
N GLN A 159 -20.22 -16.30 4.95
CA GLN A 159 -19.34 -15.26 5.45
C GLN A 159 -18.16 -15.00 4.50
N ILE A 160 -17.60 -16.04 3.88
CA ILE A 160 -16.54 -15.93 2.87
C ILE A 160 -17.09 -15.26 1.61
N ALA A 161 -18.29 -15.62 1.16
CA ALA A 161 -18.93 -14.97 0.01
C ALA A 161 -19.16 -13.48 0.24
N GLY A 162 -19.68 -13.11 1.41
CA GLY A 162 -19.84 -11.72 1.84
C GLY A 162 -18.49 -10.98 1.93
N ALA A 163 -17.49 -11.62 2.52
CA ALA A 163 -16.14 -11.06 2.64
C ALA A 163 -15.50 -10.76 1.28
N LYS A 164 -15.65 -11.63 0.28
CA LYS A 164 -15.18 -11.40 -1.09
C LYS A 164 -15.79 -10.13 -1.69
N LYS A 165 -17.11 -9.94 -1.53
CA LYS A 165 -17.83 -8.77 -2.04
C LYS A 165 -17.32 -7.49 -1.37
N VAL A 166 -17.22 -7.46 -0.04
CA VAL A 166 -16.78 -6.28 0.71
C VAL A 166 -15.32 -5.93 0.36
N ALA A 167 -14.42 -6.91 0.38
CA ALA A 167 -13.01 -6.68 0.06
C ALA A 167 -12.82 -6.17 -1.38
N LEU A 168 -13.55 -6.73 -2.34
CA LEU A 168 -13.51 -6.29 -3.73
C LEU A 168 -13.98 -4.84 -3.89
N MET A 169 -15.14 -4.51 -3.32
CA MET A 169 -15.70 -3.16 -3.41
C MET A 169 -14.80 -2.12 -2.73
N ALA A 170 -14.31 -2.40 -1.53
CA ALA A 170 -13.38 -1.51 -0.84
C ALA A 170 -12.07 -1.30 -1.62
N SER A 171 -11.53 -2.36 -2.23
CA SER A 171 -10.33 -2.27 -3.06
C SER A 171 -10.55 -1.45 -4.32
N ARG A 172 -11.68 -1.63 -5.01
CA ARG A 172 -12.05 -0.82 -6.20
C ARG A 172 -12.33 0.62 -5.84
N THR A 173 -12.96 0.89 -4.69
CA THR A 173 -13.11 2.25 -4.18
C THR A 173 -11.74 2.90 -3.98
N ASN A 174 -10.78 2.19 -3.39
CA ASN A 174 -9.42 2.71 -3.25
C ASN A 174 -8.77 2.99 -4.61
N THR A 175 -8.98 2.12 -5.60
CA THR A 175 -8.47 2.37 -6.96
C THR A 175 -9.07 3.64 -7.56
N LEU A 176 -10.37 3.86 -7.39
CA LEU A 176 -11.04 5.08 -7.84
C LEU A 176 -10.50 6.33 -7.14
N LEU A 177 -10.28 6.26 -5.82
CA LEU A 177 -9.78 7.40 -5.02
C LEU A 177 -8.29 7.69 -5.25
N SER A 178 -7.54 6.76 -5.87
CA SER A 178 -6.10 6.90 -6.13
C SER A 178 -5.76 7.60 -7.46
N ILE A 179 -6.75 7.86 -8.31
CA ILE A 179 -6.63 8.57 -9.58
C ILE A 179 -6.90 10.05 -9.33
#